data_e93d837f5134cc3fca63c6ff8913133c
#
_entry.id   e93d837f5134cc3fca63c6ff8913133c
#
_cell.length_a   1.000
_cell.length_b   1.000
_cell.length_c   1.000
_cell.angle_alpha   90.00
_cell.angle_beta   90.00
_cell.angle_gamma   90.00
#
_symmetry.space_group_name_H-M   'P 1'
#
loop_
_entity.id
_entity.type
_entity.pdbx_description
1 polymer ?
#
loop_
_entity_poly.entity_id
_entity_poly.type
_entity_poly.pdbx_seq_one_letter_code
_entity_poly.pdbx_strand_id
1 'polypeptide(L)'
;MKRIIYAALACLTFASCEDFLDKQPIEQIGTDEYFKDEASLEKYTNGFLNSYTPSSGDVTRGDGNCDIIEVKQTSSYLYQPVWNSSLQGGWSNSTWNFVYYINTFLERMHEAQGVSEAAFAHYEGTARFWRAWNYFELVKTFGGVPWYDHVVRSDSEEDLYKPRDSRENVMERVLEDLNYACEHCYTSEAWVDNQKINRYIALAIKSRICLFE
;
A
#
# COMPACT_ATOMS: atom_id res chain seq x y z
N MET A 1 -67.53 0.91 -4.56
CA MET A 1 -66.67 -0.28 -4.56
C MET A 1 -65.47 -0.15 -5.52
N LYS A 2 -65.63 0.15 -6.80
CA LYS A 2 -64.48 0.26 -7.76
C LYS A 2 -63.41 1.29 -7.33
N ARG A 3 -63.77 2.45 -6.76
CA ARG A 3 -62.83 3.49 -6.27
C ARG A 3 -61.97 3.05 -5.09
N ILE A 4 -62.50 2.16 -4.23
CA ILE A 4 -61.77 1.63 -3.06
C ILE A 4 -60.76 0.57 -3.53
N ILE A 5 -61.05 -0.20 -4.57
CA ILE A 5 -60.13 -1.20 -5.16
C ILE A 5 -58.94 -0.48 -5.83
N TYR A 6 -59.16 0.63 -6.52
CA TYR A 6 -58.06 1.40 -7.11
C TYR A 6 -57.16 2.07 -6.06
N ALA A 7 -57.73 2.54 -4.95
CA ALA A 7 -56.98 3.10 -3.84
C ALA A 7 -56.11 2.01 -3.13
N ALA A 8 -56.65 0.82 -2.93
CA ALA A 8 -55.93 -0.30 -2.36
C ALA A 8 -54.80 -0.80 -3.28
N LEU A 9 -55.06 -0.79 -4.61
CA LEU A 9 -54.02 -1.19 -5.58
C LEU A 9 -52.90 -0.14 -5.66
N ALA A 10 -53.17 1.14 -5.53
CA ALA A 10 -52.18 2.21 -5.49
C ALA A 10 -51.30 2.17 -4.22
N CYS A 11 -51.88 1.76 -3.07
CA CYS A 11 -51.06 1.59 -1.83
C CYS A 11 -50.11 0.41 -1.90
N LEU A 12 -50.35 -0.63 -2.69
CA LEU A 12 -49.49 -1.78 -2.86
C LEU A 12 -48.24 -1.49 -3.72
N THR A 13 -48.26 -0.43 -4.54
CA THR A 13 -47.14 -0.03 -5.37
C THR A 13 -46.03 0.74 -4.59
N PHE A 14 -46.35 1.22 -3.39
CA PHE A 14 -45.38 1.93 -2.52
C PHE A 14 -44.67 1.01 -1.52
N ALA A 15 -44.99 -0.26 -1.46
CA ALA A 15 -44.19 -1.26 -0.71
C ALA A 15 -43.01 -1.69 -1.56
N SER A 16 -42.19 -0.74 -1.97
CA SER A 16 -40.87 -1.02 -2.56
C SER A 16 -39.94 -1.50 -1.46
N CYS A 17 -39.45 -2.72 -1.57
CA CYS A 17 -38.44 -3.24 -0.66
C CYS A 17 -37.19 -2.41 -0.81
N GLU A 18 -36.85 -1.57 0.14
CA GLU A 18 -35.55 -0.87 0.22
C GLU A 18 -34.38 -1.86 0.21
N ASP A 19 -34.52 -3.03 0.81
CA ASP A 19 -33.51 -4.10 0.86
C ASP A 19 -33.08 -4.66 -0.51
N PHE A 20 -33.84 -4.40 -1.59
CA PHE A 20 -33.47 -4.90 -2.92
C PHE A 20 -32.43 -4.02 -3.61
N LEU A 21 -32.39 -2.74 -3.29
CA LEU A 21 -31.44 -1.77 -3.89
C LEU A 21 -30.13 -1.68 -3.10
N ASP A 22 -30.12 -2.07 -1.83
CA ASP A 22 -28.94 -2.03 -0.95
C ASP A 22 -28.11 -3.33 -0.97
N LYS A 23 -28.33 -4.21 -1.94
CA LYS A 23 -27.46 -5.37 -2.09
C LYS A 23 -26.07 -4.91 -2.51
N GLN A 24 -25.12 -5.00 -1.58
CA GLN A 24 -23.69 -4.93 -1.86
C GLN A 24 -23.36 -5.95 -2.95
N PRO A 25 -22.57 -5.58 -3.98
CA PRO A 25 -22.13 -6.54 -5.00
C PRO A 25 -21.43 -7.71 -4.32
N ILE A 26 -21.91 -8.93 -4.56
CA ILE A 26 -21.37 -10.17 -3.93
C ILE A 26 -19.89 -10.37 -4.28
N GLU A 27 -19.39 -9.73 -5.32
CA GLU A 27 -17.99 -9.82 -5.79
C GLU A 27 -17.07 -8.71 -5.25
N GLN A 28 -17.59 -7.72 -4.55
CA GLN A 28 -16.79 -6.69 -3.91
C GLN A 28 -17.01 -6.79 -2.40
N ILE A 29 -15.95 -7.19 -1.70
CA ILE A 29 -15.92 -7.08 -0.23
C ILE A 29 -16.11 -5.60 0.09
N GLY A 30 -17.21 -5.25 0.76
CA GLY A 30 -17.46 -3.88 1.20
C GLY A 30 -16.30 -3.38 2.06
N THR A 31 -15.98 -2.10 1.99
CA THR A 31 -14.89 -1.51 2.77
C THR A 31 -14.97 -1.81 4.25
N ASP A 32 -16.19 -2.01 4.78
CA ASP A 32 -16.46 -2.31 6.19
C ASP A 32 -16.16 -3.77 6.56
N GLU A 33 -16.00 -4.66 5.58
CA GLU A 33 -15.65 -6.07 5.80
C GLU A 33 -14.13 -6.33 5.79
N TYR A 34 -13.31 -5.36 5.37
CA TYR A 34 -11.87 -5.53 5.29
C TYR A 34 -11.15 -5.48 6.64
N PHE A 35 -11.77 -4.94 7.68
CA PHE A 35 -11.15 -4.71 8.99
C PHE A 35 -11.99 -5.32 10.12
N LYS A 36 -12.38 -6.61 9.98
CA LYS A 36 -13.23 -7.29 10.96
C LYS A 36 -12.47 -7.93 12.11
N ASP A 37 -11.37 -8.60 11.78
CA ASP A 37 -10.63 -9.48 12.67
C ASP A 37 -9.15 -9.56 12.29
N GLU A 38 -8.37 -10.31 13.04
CA GLU A 38 -6.94 -10.52 12.78
C GLU A 38 -6.67 -11.13 11.40
N ALA A 39 -7.50 -12.08 10.95
CA ALA A 39 -7.32 -12.72 9.65
C ALA A 39 -7.49 -11.73 8.48
N SER A 40 -8.38 -10.76 8.64
CA SER A 40 -8.57 -9.68 7.66
C SER A 40 -7.37 -8.73 7.62
N LEU A 41 -6.75 -8.39 8.77
CA LEU A 41 -5.52 -7.61 8.83
C LEU A 41 -4.36 -8.35 8.16
N GLU A 42 -4.21 -9.64 8.44
CA GLU A 42 -3.20 -10.49 7.80
C GLU A 42 -3.38 -10.53 6.28
N LYS A 43 -4.60 -10.76 5.82
CA LYS A 43 -4.92 -10.80 4.39
C LYS A 43 -4.61 -9.48 3.69
N TYR A 44 -4.93 -8.35 4.32
CA TYR A 44 -4.66 -7.03 3.76
C TYR A 44 -3.15 -6.78 3.66
N THR A 45 -2.39 -7.03 4.72
CA THR A 45 -0.94 -6.82 4.74
C THR A 45 -0.19 -7.77 3.81
N ASN A 46 -0.67 -9.01 3.62
CA ASN A 46 -0.14 -9.93 2.62
C ASN A 46 -0.36 -9.42 1.19
N GLY A 47 -1.40 -8.61 0.96
CA GLY A 47 -1.65 -7.94 -0.31
C GLY A 47 -0.53 -6.98 -0.73
N PHE A 48 0.16 -6.38 0.23
CA PHE A 48 1.30 -5.49 -0.06
C PHE A 48 2.46 -6.22 -0.72
N LEU A 49 2.67 -7.50 -0.39
CA LEU A 49 3.73 -8.31 -0.98
C LEU A 49 3.56 -8.45 -2.49
N ASN A 50 2.33 -8.53 -2.99
CA ASN A 50 2.05 -8.68 -4.42
C ASN A 50 2.58 -7.50 -5.24
N SER A 51 2.64 -6.31 -4.67
CA SER A 51 3.13 -5.10 -5.33
C SER A 51 4.66 -5.11 -5.54
N TYR A 52 5.38 -5.92 -4.78
CA TYR A 52 6.85 -5.98 -4.80
C TYR A 52 7.41 -7.36 -5.12
N THR A 53 6.57 -8.35 -5.42
CA THR A 53 7.05 -9.65 -5.85
C THR A 53 7.65 -9.52 -7.25
N PRO A 54 8.97 -9.68 -7.41
CA PRO A 54 9.59 -9.55 -8.73
C PRO A 54 9.08 -10.64 -9.66
N SER A 55 8.74 -10.27 -10.87
CA SER A 55 8.44 -11.24 -11.92
C SER A 55 9.75 -11.93 -12.37
N SER A 56 9.63 -13.09 -13.02
CA SER A 56 10.80 -13.75 -13.61
C SER A 56 11.53 -12.84 -14.60
N GLY A 57 10.79 -11.92 -15.25
CA GLY A 57 11.36 -10.92 -16.14
C GLY A 57 12.18 -9.86 -15.41
N ASP A 58 11.80 -9.49 -14.18
CA ASP A 58 12.54 -8.49 -13.39
C ASP A 58 13.85 -9.06 -12.87
N VAL A 59 13.86 -10.34 -12.48
CA VAL A 59 15.08 -11.04 -12.05
C VAL A 59 16.10 -11.12 -13.19
N THR A 60 15.66 -11.40 -14.43
CA THR A 60 16.55 -11.53 -15.58
C THR A 60 16.92 -10.20 -16.24
N ARG A 61 16.05 -9.18 -16.14
CA ARG A 61 16.27 -7.86 -16.75
C ARG A 61 16.93 -6.85 -15.82
N GLY A 62 16.92 -7.09 -14.51
CA GLY A 62 17.56 -6.22 -13.53
C GLY A 62 19.04 -6.00 -13.84
N ASP A 63 19.72 -7.03 -14.35
CA ASP A 63 21.11 -6.97 -14.75
C ASP A 63 21.35 -6.29 -16.10
N GLY A 64 20.30 -6.07 -16.89
CA GLY A 64 20.39 -5.39 -18.19
C GLY A 64 20.74 -3.90 -18.12
N ASN A 65 20.73 -3.32 -16.91
CA ASN A 65 21.15 -1.94 -16.65
C ASN A 65 22.60 -1.84 -16.13
N CYS A 66 23.31 -2.94 -16.11
CA CYS A 66 24.74 -2.99 -15.78
C CYS A 66 25.54 -3.52 -16.98
N ASP A 67 26.84 -3.39 -16.94
CA ASP A 67 27.76 -3.81 -18.01
C ASP A 67 28.06 -5.33 -18.03
N ILE A 68 27.41 -6.10 -17.16
CA ILE A 68 27.57 -7.55 -17.05
C ILE A 68 26.80 -8.31 -18.15
N ILE A 69 25.66 -7.75 -18.61
CA ILE A 69 24.80 -8.37 -19.61
C ILE A 69 24.58 -7.43 -20.79
N GLU A 70 24.92 -7.88 -21.98
CA GLU A 70 24.54 -7.20 -23.21
C GLU A 70 23.04 -7.43 -23.52
N VAL A 71 22.25 -6.39 -23.46
CA VAL A 71 20.84 -6.43 -23.87
C VAL A 71 20.70 -5.95 -25.32
N LYS A 72 20.11 -6.78 -26.15
CA LYS A 72 19.86 -6.50 -27.55
C LYS A 72 18.85 -5.34 -27.82
N GLN A 73 18.31 -4.73 -26.75
CA GLN A 73 17.34 -3.63 -26.84
C GLN A 73 18.00 -2.29 -26.48
N THR A 74 17.89 -1.36 -27.39
CA THR A 74 18.39 0.04 -27.28
C THR A 74 17.67 0.92 -26.24
N SER A 75 16.79 0.35 -25.43
CA SER A 75 16.05 1.06 -24.39
C SER A 75 16.68 0.98 -23.00
N SER A 76 17.87 0.39 -22.87
CA SER A 76 18.55 0.36 -21.58
C SER A 76 19.08 1.75 -21.22
N TYR A 77 19.14 2.06 -19.94
CA TYR A 77 19.70 3.29 -19.41
C TYR A 77 21.14 3.59 -19.92
N LEU A 78 21.90 2.54 -20.24
CA LEU A 78 23.27 2.67 -20.72
C LEU A 78 23.39 3.28 -22.12
N TYR A 79 22.34 3.19 -22.93
CA TYR A 79 22.35 3.63 -24.33
C TYR A 79 21.52 4.89 -24.59
N GLN A 80 20.98 5.52 -23.55
CA GLN A 80 20.23 6.79 -23.70
C GLN A 80 21.20 7.96 -23.88
N PRO A 81 21.14 8.69 -25.01
CA PRO A 81 22.10 9.74 -25.28
C PRO A 81 21.88 11.00 -24.43
N VAL A 82 20.70 11.19 -23.87
CA VAL A 82 20.36 12.37 -23.05
C VAL A 82 19.40 11.96 -21.94
N TRP A 83 19.81 12.21 -20.72
CA TRP A 83 18.97 12.06 -19.53
C TRP A 83 18.18 13.35 -19.29
N ASN A 84 16.86 13.24 -19.21
CA ASN A 84 15.99 14.33 -18.78
C ASN A 84 14.84 13.81 -17.92
N SER A 85 14.19 14.71 -17.20
CA SER A 85 13.09 14.35 -16.28
C SER A 85 11.89 13.71 -16.98
N SER A 86 11.72 13.91 -18.28
CA SER A 86 10.62 13.31 -19.06
C SER A 86 10.85 11.84 -19.38
N LEU A 87 12.08 11.36 -19.33
CA LEU A 87 12.43 9.95 -19.57
C LEU A 87 12.32 9.11 -18.29
N GLN A 88 12.25 9.76 -17.14
CA GLN A 88 12.13 9.09 -15.85
C GLN A 88 10.65 8.79 -15.58
N GLY A 89 10.21 7.58 -15.95
CA GLY A 89 8.90 7.07 -15.59
C GLY A 89 8.74 6.89 -14.07
N GLY A 90 7.52 6.59 -13.63
CA GLY A 90 7.26 6.23 -12.23
C GLY A 90 6.66 7.32 -11.35
N TRP A 91 6.58 8.58 -11.81
CA TRP A 91 5.76 9.60 -11.14
C TRP A 91 4.35 9.59 -11.70
N SER A 92 3.50 8.76 -11.15
CA SER A 92 2.14 8.53 -11.63
C SER A 92 1.19 8.21 -10.49
N ASN A 93 -0.10 8.22 -10.75
CA ASN A 93 -1.11 7.82 -9.77
C ASN A 93 -0.84 6.41 -9.19
N SER A 94 -0.37 5.47 -10.00
CA SER A 94 -0.07 4.11 -9.53
C SER A 94 1.04 4.07 -8.49
N THR A 95 2.01 4.96 -8.58
CA THR A 95 3.11 5.09 -7.62
C THR A 95 2.61 5.49 -6.23
N TRP A 96 1.63 6.39 -6.19
CA TRP A 96 1.07 6.92 -4.94
C TRP A 96 -0.07 6.07 -4.40
N ASN A 97 -0.72 5.24 -5.21
CA ASN A 97 -1.76 4.32 -4.75
C ASN A 97 -1.27 3.39 -3.66
N PHE A 98 -0.01 2.97 -3.70
CA PHE A 98 0.55 2.09 -2.68
C PHE A 98 0.66 2.79 -1.32
N VAL A 99 1.11 4.04 -1.29
CA VAL A 99 1.11 4.88 -0.07
C VAL A 99 -0.31 5.05 0.45
N TYR A 100 -1.26 5.34 -0.44
CA TYR A 100 -2.67 5.47 -0.09
C TYR A 100 -3.23 4.19 0.59
N TYR A 101 -2.96 3.00 0.02
CA TYR A 101 -3.44 1.75 0.60
C TYR A 101 -2.80 1.44 1.95
N ILE A 102 -1.51 1.74 2.12
CA ILE A 102 -0.83 1.56 3.40
C ILE A 102 -1.40 2.50 4.46
N ASN A 103 -1.55 3.78 4.13
CA ASN A 103 -2.11 4.76 5.07
C ASN A 103 -3.58 4.46 5.40
N THR A 104 -4.38 4.00 4.42
CA THR A 104 -5.75 3.52 4.66
C THR A 104 -5.77 2.36 5.65
N PHE A 105 -4.84 1.42 5.52
CA PHE A 105 -4.70 0.33 6.48
C PHE A 105 -4.36 0.86 7.88
N LEU A 106 -3.37 1.73 7.99
CA LEU A 106 -2.92 2.29 9.28
C LEU A 106 -4.03 3.09 9.99
N GLU A 107 -4.86 3.82 9.25
CA GLU A 107 -5.99 4.57 9.83
C GLU A 107 -7.11 3.65 10.32
N ARG A 108 -7.37 2.53 9.59
CA ARG A 108 -8.56 1.72 9.82
C ARG A 108 -8.32 0.39 10.54
N MET A 109 -7.09 -0.05 10.69
CA MET A 109 -6.78 -1.36 11.26
C MET A 109 -7.38 -1.59 12.67
N HIS A 110 -7.55 -0.52 13.45
CA HIS A 110 -8.12 -0.59 14.80
C HIS A 110 -9.66 -0.80 14.83
N GLU A 111 -10.33 -0.81 13.67
CA GLU A 111 -11.74 -1.21 13.56
C GLU A 111 -11.91 -2.72 13.80
N ALA A 112 -10.85 -3.52 13.60
CA ALA A 112 -10.87 -4.97 13.78
C ALA A 112 -11.12 -5.37 15.24
N GLN A 113 -11.97 -6.39 15.42
CA GLN A 113 -12.38 -6.87 16.73
C GLN A 113 -11.62 -8.14 17.15
N GLY A 114 -11.40 -8.30 18.45
CA GLY A 114 -10.78 -9.51 18.98
C GLY A 114 -9.29 -9.67 18.67
N VAL A 115 -8.64 -8.62 18.24
CA VAL A 115 -7.20 -8.57 17.91
C VAL A 115 -6.41 -8.17 19.16
N SER A 116 -5.34 -8.90 19.45
CA SER A 116 -4.45 -8.56 20.56
C SER A 116 -3.58 -7.32 20.24
N GLU A 117 -3.14 -6.61 21.29
CA GLU A 117 -2.22 -5.47 21.12
C GLU A 117 -0.93 -5.87 20.40
N ALA A 118 -0.41 -7.07 20.67
CA ALA A 118 0.78 -7.59 20.01
C ALA A 118 0.55 -7.86 18.51
N ALA A 119 -0.66 -8.31 18.14
CA ALA A 119 -1.03 -8.49 16.74
C ALA A 119 -1.20 -7.15 16.03
N PHE A 120 -1.88 -6.18 16.66
CA PHE A 120 -1.96 -4.83 16.12
C PHE A 120 -0.58 -4.22 15.88
N ALA A 121 0.31 -4.29 16.86
CA ALA A 121 1.68 -3.78 16.73
C ALA A 121 2.46 -4.47 15.60
N HIS A 122 2.26 -5.78 15.42
CA HIS A 122 2.88 -6.52 14.33
C HIS A 122 2.37 -6.08 12.95
N TYR A 123 1.04 -5.98 12.76
CA TYR A 123 0.48 -5.58 11.47
C TYR A 123 0.74 -4.10 11.16
N GLU A 124 0.74 -3.23 12.17
CA GLU A 124 1.21 -1.86 12.02
C GLU A 124 2.69 -1.83 11.59
N GLY A 125 3.54 -2.60 12.26
CA GLY A 125 4.95 -2.72 11.89
C GLY A 125 5.16 -3.22 10.46
N THR A 126 4.33 -4.17 10.01
CA THR A 126 4.34 -4.66 8.63
C THR A 126 3.95 -3.57 7.63
N ALA A 127 2.91 -2.79 7.92
CA ALA A 127 2.47 -1.71 7.06
C ALA A 127 3.50 -0.57 6.99
N ARG A 128 4.07 -0.18 8.13
CA ARG A 128 5.16 0.80 8.21
C ARG A 128 6.41 0.33 7.47
N PHE A 129 6.76 -0.95 7.56
CA PHE A 129 7.85 -1.54 6.76
C PHE A 129 7.65 -1.31 5.27
N TRP A 130 6.45 -1.59 4.76
CA TRP A 130 6.13 -1.40 3.34
C TRP A 130 6.10 0.06 2.94
N ARG A 131 5.63 0.96 3.81
CA ARG A 131 5.70 2.40 3.57
C ARG A 131 7.14 2.88 3.46
N ALA A 132 7.98 2.47 4.41
CA ALA A 132 9.41 2.79 4.40
C ALA A 132 10.11 2.30 3.14
N TRP A 133 9.87 1.04 2.75
CA TRP A 133 10.42 0.48 1.52
C TRP A 133 9.99 1.27 0.29
N ASN A 134 8.71 1.58 0.16
CA ASN A 134 8.19 2.34 -0.97
C ASN A 134 8.80 3.75 -1.05
N TYR A 135 8.88 4.46 0.06
CA TYR A 135 9.50 5.78 0.09
C TYR A 135 11.00 5.73 -0.21
N PHE A 136 11.70 4.72 0.24
CA PHE A 136 13.11 4.52 -0.14
C PHE A 136 13.28 4.34 -1.65
N GLU A 137 12.43 3.55 -2.30
CA GLU A 137 12.43 3.39 -3.75
C GLU A 137 12.13 4.73 -4.48
N LEU A 138 11.19 5.50 -3.95
CA LEU A 138 10.88 6.85 -4.46
C LEU A 138 12.06 7.81 -4.32
N VAL A 139 12.72 7.81 -3.16
CA VAL A 139 13.90 8.66 -2.89
C VAL A 139 15.07 8.29 -3.79
N LYS A 140 15.33 7.01 -4.03
CA LYS A 140 16.35 6.56 -4.98
C LYS A 140 16.11 7.09 -6.39
N THR A 141 14.84 7.17 -6.79
CA THR A 141 14.46 7.56 -8.15
C THR A 141 14.34 9.07 -8.32
N PHE A 142 13.77 9.76 -7.34
CA PHE A 142 13.33 11.16 -7.48
C PHE A 142 14.02 12.14 -6.53
N GLY A 143 14.84 11.67 -5.59
CA GLY A 143 15.36 12.50 -4.50
C GLY A 143 14.27 12.82 -3.48
N GLY A 144 14.12 14.08 -3.10
CA GLY A 144 13.04 14.52 -2.22
C GLY A 144 11.66 14.29 -2.82
N VAL A 145 10.72 13.82 -2.02
CA VAL A 145 9.32 13.55 -2.40
C VAL A 145 8.40 13.99 -1.27
N PRO A 146 7.12 14.33 -1.52
CA PRO A 146 6.20 14.64 -0.44
C PRO A 146 5.95 13.39 0.43
N TRP A 147 6.10 13.55 1.75
CA TRP A 147 5.79 12.50 2.71
C TRP A 147 4.33 12.59 3.16
N TYR A 148 3.63 11.46 3.12
CA TYR A 148 2.27 11.32 3.62
C TYR A 148 2.21 10.17 4.63
N ASP A 149 1.84 10.47 5.85
CA ASP A 149 1.59 9.53 6.94
C ASP A 149 0.11 9.30 7.24
N HIS A 150 -0.75 9.90 6.43
CA HIS A 150 -2.21 9.84 6.48
C HIS A 150 -2.82 9.65 5.08
N VAL A 151 -4.10 9.37 5.04
CA VAL A 151 -4.85 9.23 3.77
C VAL A 151 -5.07 10.60 3.13
N VAL A 152 -4.47 10.85 1.99
CA VAL A 152 -4.71 12.06 1.19
C VAL A 152 -6.12 12.01 0.61
N ARG A 153 -6.94 12.99 0.95
CA ARG A 153 -8.32 13.11 0.50
C ARG A 153 -8.42 14.06 -0.68
N SER A 154 -9.38 13.80 -1.56
CA SER A 154 -9.57 14.61 -2.78
C SER A 154 -10.01 16.06 -2.51
N ASP A 155 -10.47 16.37 -1.33
CA ASP A 155 -10.90 17.70 -0.86
C ASP A 155 -9.80 18.44 -0.08
N SER A 156 -8.65 17.83 0.19
CA SER A 156 -7.51 18.46 0.85
C SER A 156 -6.57 19.11 -0.17
N GLU A 157 -6.77 20.39 -0.47
CA GLU A 157 -5.88 21.14 -1.36
C GLU A 157 -4.45 21.22 -0.82
N GLU A 158 -4.28 21.29 0.51
CA GLU A 158 -2.97 21.35 1.16
C GLU A 158 -2.15 20.10 0.85
N ASP A 159 -2.75 18.91 0.94
CA ASP A 159 -2.07 17.66 0.65
C ASP A 159 -1.84 17.46 -0.85
N LEU A 160 -2.85 17.79 -1.67
CA LEU A 160 -2.78 17.60 -3.13
C LEU A 160 -1.68 18.46 -3.77
N TYR A 161 -1.41 19.65 -3.22
CA TYR A 161 -0.40 20.57 -3.71
C TYR A 161 0.82 20.68 -2.79
N LYS A 162 0.99 19.73 -1.86
CA LYS A 162 2.14 19.69 -0.97
C LYS A 162 3.45 19.68 -1.77
N PRO A 163 4.40 20.58 -1.46
CA PRO A 163 5.73 20.55 -2.07
C PRO A 163 6.48 19.28 -1.66
N ARG A 164 7.56 18.99 -2.37
CA ARG A 164 8.45 17.88 -2.00
C ARG A 164 9.14 18.20 -0.68
N ASP A 165 9.14 17.22 0.22
CA ASP A 165 10.00 17.22 1.38
C ASP A 165 11.46 16.98 0.96
N SER A 166 12.41 17.43 1.75
CA SER A 166 13.81 17.14 1.49
C SER A 166 14.09 15.64 1.61
N ARG A 167 15.11 15.16 0.88
CA ARG A 167 15.56 13.76 0.98
C ARG A 167 15.81 13.37 2.43
N GLU A 168 16.51 14.22 3.17
CA GLU A 168 16.85 14.02 4.57
C GLU A 168 15.61 13.79 5.43
N ASN A 169 14.60 14.69 5.34
CA ASN A 169 13.34 14.54 6.04
C ASN A 169 12.62 13.22 5.72
N VAL A 170 12.56 12.87 4.45
CA VAL A 170 11.90 11.62 4.04
C VAL A 170 12.65 10.42 4.61
N MET A 171 13.99 10.43 4.59
CA MET A 171 14.79 9.32 5.09
C MET A 171 14.74 9.20 6.62
N GLU A 172 14.59 10.29 7.36
CA GLU A 172 14.31 10.26 8.81
C GLU A 172 12.99 9.54 9.08
N ARG A 173 11.93 9.85 8.34
CA ARG A 173 10.64 9.16 8.46
C ARG A 173 10.70 7.69 8.05
N VAL A 174 11.45 7.37 7.01
CA VAL A 174 11.73 5.98 6.61
C VAL A 174 12.40 5.22 7.76
N LEU A 175 13.38 5.82 8.43
CA LEU A 175 14.05 5.19 9.58
C LEU A 175 13.12 5.04 10.78
N GLU A 176 12.25 6.00 11.07
CA GLU A 176 11.23 5.89 12.12
C GLU A 176 10.31 4.68 11.88
N ASP A 177 9.80 4.53 10.66
CA ASP A 177 8.94 3.40 10.27
C ASP A 177 9.67 2.06 10.37
N LEU A 178 10.94 2.00 9.94
CA LEU A 178 11.76 0.78 10.05
C LEU A 178 12.12 0.46 11.50
N ASN A 179 12.35 1.46 12.35
CA ASN A 179 12.58 1.25 13.77
C ASN A 179 11.37 0.58 14.41
N TYR A 180 10.19 1.12 14.16
CA TYR A 180 8.94 0.54 14.64
C TYR A 180 8.76 -0.91 14.16
N ALA A 181 8.98 -1.18 12.89
CA ALA A 181 8.90 -2.54 12.35
C ALA A 181 9.91 -3.50 13.01
N CYS A 182 11.16 -3.06 13.25
CA CYS A 182 12.17 -3.85 13.93
C CYS A 182 11.83 -4.15 15.39
N GLU A 183 11.05 -3.31 16.06
CA GLU A 183 10.65 -3.49 17.45
C GLU A 183 9.42 -4.38 17.61
N HIS A 184 8.46 -4.28 16.68
CA HIS A 184 7.11 -4.81 16.87
C HIS A 184 6.76 -5.99 15.95
N CYS A 185 7.46 -6.19 14.81
CA CYS A 185 7.19 -7.36 13.98
C CYS A 185 7.55 -8.66 14.69
N TYR A 186 6.79 -9.70 14.43
CA TYR A 186 6.96 -11.03 15.02
C TYR A 186 8.33 -11.64 14.71
N THR A 187 8.80 -12.48 15.65
CA THR A 187 10.06 -13.23 15.57
C THR A 187 9.85 -14.73 15.70
N SER A 188 8.60 -15.20 15.79
CA SER A 188 8.31 -16.63 15.98
C SER A 188 8.73 -17.45 14.76
N GLU A 189 9.19 -18.67 14.99
CA GLU A 189 9.57 -19.61 13.93
C GLU A 189 8.45 -19.84 12.93
N ALA A 190 7.22 -20.04 13.42
CA ALA A 190 6.03 -20.21 12.56
C ALA A 190 5.78 -19.03 11.62
N TRP A 191 6.18 -17.82 12.00
CA TRP A 191 6.04 -16.63 11.17
C TRP A 191 7.19 -16.49 10.18
N VAL A 192 8.39 -16.85 10.58
CA VAL A 192 9.60 -16.80 9.72
C VAL A 192 9.49 -17.84 8.60
N ASP A 193 9.06 -19.06 8.91
CA ASP A 193 8.94 -20.15 7.93
C ASP A 193 7.89 -19.90 6.85
N ASN A 194 6.90 -19.04 7.13
CA ASN A 194 5.86 -18.68 6.16
C ASN A 194 6.24 -17.56 5.19
N GLN A 195 7.51 -17.12 5.17
CA GLN A 195 8.02 -16.05 4.29
C GLN A 195 7.26 -14.72 4.45
N LYS A 196 6.69 -14.48 5.62
CA LYS A 196 5.99 -13.23 5.95
C LYS A 196 6.97 -12.18 6.48
N ILE A 197 6.58 -10.91 6.38
CA ILE A 197 7.37 -9.82 6.96
C ILE A 197 7.52 -10.07 8.47
N ASN A 198 8.75 -10.06 8.92
CA ASN A 198 9.15 -10.31 10.29
C ASN A 198 10.28 -9.36 10.69
N ARG A 199 10.63 -9.37 11.97
CA ARG A 199 11.70 -8.52 12.53
C ARG A 199 13.04 -8.68 11.78
N TYR A 200 13.41 -9.88 11.39
CA TYR A 200 14.70 -10.13 10.74
C TYR A 200 14.76 -9.54 9.34
N ILE A 201 13.65 -9.61 8.59
CA ILE A 201 13.51 -8.95 7.30
C ILE A 201 13.60 -7.43 7.47
N ALA A 202 12.89 -6.87 8.47
CA ALA A 202 12.94 -5.44 8.76
C ALA A 202 14.36 -4.98 9.10
N LEU A 203 15.09 -5.71 9.93
CA LEU A 203 16.50 -5.42 10.27
C LEU A 203 17.42 -5.49 9.05
N ALA A 204 17.27 -6.52 8.19
CA ALA A 204 18.07 -6.67 7.00
C ALA A 204 17.86 -5.50 6.01
N ILE A 205 16.61 -5.12 5.80
CA ILE A 205 16.27 -3.99 4.92
C ILE A 205 16.71 -2.67 5.52
N LYS A 206 16.53 -2.45 6.83
CA LYS A 206 17.05 -1.28 7.53
C LYS A 206 18.57 -1.15 7.37
N SER A 207 19.31 -2.24 7.58
CA SER A 207 20.76 -2.26 7.38
C SER A 207 21.14 -1.86 5.95
N ARG A 208 20.46 -2.41 4.95
CA ARG A 208 20.68 -2.06 3.54
C ARG A 208 20.41 -0.58 3.24
N ILE A 209 19.33 -0.04 3.76
CA ILE A 209 18.96 1.36 3.58
C ILE A 209 19.97 2.29 4.25
N CYS A 210 20.36 2.00 5.50
CA CYS A 210 21.38 2.78 6.21
C CYS A 210 22.78 2.74 5.56
N LEU A 211 23.10 1.67 4.82
CA LEU A 211 24.36 1.59 4.08
C LEU A 211 24.31 2.33 2.74
N PHE A 212 23.12 2.57 2.21
CA PHE A 212 22.94 3.31 0.97
C PHE A 212 22.97 4.82 1.20
N GLU A 213 22.45 5.31 2.33
CA GLU A 213 22.47 6.72 2.75
C GLU A 213 23.80 7.11 3.38
#